data_a074dd54ea72a04206b212adcbe1b706
#
_entry.id   a074dd54ea72a04206b212adcbe1b706
#
_cell.length_a   1.000
_cell.length_b   1.000
_cell.length_c   1.000
_cell.angle_alpha   90.00
_cell.angle_beta   90.00
_cell.angle_gamma   90.00
#
_symmetry.space_group_name_H-M   'P 1'
#
loop_
_entity.id
_entity.type
_entity.pdbx_description
1 polymer ?
#
loop_
_entity_poly.entity_id
_entity_poly.type
_entity_poly.pdbx_seq_one_letter_code
_entity_poly.pdbx_strand_id
1 'polypeptide(L)'
;EDFRELCKAAKTRGISVILDGVFSHTGADSIYFNKFGRYPTPGAYQSEKSPYYSWYHFWGNKEYESWWGIDTLPNVDENNPSYTKYICGDDGVLDYWLSLGAAGYRLDVADELPDEFLDNLRACVKKFDEEKIVIGEVWEDASNKEAYGVKRRYLLGDQLDSVMNYPFREAIIAYMKGEAATTFRDRIMGILENYPKCTVDVLMNFVSTHDIERAINRFGGQPCDDKSKDWMASNELSPEEYERGKTLLKGAMVLQFFLPGVPSIYYGDEAGLQGWKDPFNRRCYPWGQEDTELIDYTRQLAKIRREHPAFAEGAMEFLVLEDNVVGFARYIPENGSSAVILLNRGG
;
A
#
# COMPACT_ATOMS: atom_id res chain seq x y z
N GLU A 1 -19.81 -16.22 -6.14
CA GLU A 1 -21.04 -15.66 -5.51
C GLU A 1 -20.70 -14.89 -4.24
N ASP A 2 -19.93 -15.45 -3.34
CA ASP A 2 -19.56 -14.87 -2.03
C ASP A 2 -18.88 -13.49 -2.15
N PHE A 3 -17.96 -13.30 -3.13
CA PHE A 3 -17.33 -12.00 -3.35
C PHE A 3 -18.33 -10.91 -3.79
N ARG A 4 -19.29 -11.28 -4.64
CA ARG A 4 -20.36 -10.36 -5.04
C ARG A 4 -21.22 -9.96 -3.85
N GLU A 5 -21.55 -10.90 -2.98
CA GLU A 5 -22.30 -10.64 -1.74
C GLU A 5 -21.50 -9.75 -0.79
N LEU A 6 -20.18 -10.01 -0.63
CA LEU A 6 -19.29 -9.14 0.14
C LEU A 6 -19.30 -7.70 -0.38
N CYS A 7 -19.12 -7.50 -1.69
CA CYS A 7 -19.11 -6.16 -2.29
C CYS A 7 -20.47 -5.45 -2.10
N LYS A 8 -21.59 -6.17 -2.24
CA LYS A 8 -22.93 -5.62 -2.00
C LYS A 8 -23.09 -5.21 -0.53
N ALA A 9 -22.72 -6.07 0.41
CA ALA A 9 -22.83 -5.80 1.83
C ALA A 9 -21.92 -4.63 2.27
N ALA A 10 -20.70 -4.53 1.73
CA ALA A 10 -19.79 -3.42 1.93
C ALA A 10 -20.38 -2.11 1.42
N LYS A 11 -20.90 -2.11 0.19
CA LYS A 11 -21.50 -0.94 -0.44
C LYS A 11 -22.69 -0.36 0.36
N THR A 12 -23.52 -1.20 1.00
CA THR A 12 -24.61 -0.73 1.87
C THR A 12 -24.12 0.03 3.10
N ARG A 13 -22.83 -0.10 3.43
CA ARG A 13 -22.13 0.60 4.52
C ARG A 13 -21.22 1.72 4.04
N GLY A 14 -21.26 2.07 2.75
CA GLY A 14 -20.38 3.08 2.15
C GLY A 14 -18.92 2.62 2.01
N ILE A 15 -18.67 1.29 1.98
CA ILE A 15 -17.35 0.71 1.84
C ILE A 15 -17.15 0.16 0.44
N SER A 16 -16.05 0.50 -0.21
CA SER A 16 -15.63 -0.03 -1.50
C SER A 16 -14.52 -1.06 -1.32
N VAL A 17 -14.59 -2.16 -2.06
CA VAL A 17 -13.59 -3.24 -2.00
C VAL A 17 -12.60 -3.06 -3.14
N ILE A 18 -11.33 -2.87 -2.82
CA ILE A 18 -10.21 -2.79 -3.77
C ILE A 18 -9.44 -4.11 -3.68
N LEU A 19 -9.10 -4.70 -4.82
CA LEU A 19 -8.36 -5.96 -4.88
C LEU A 19 -6.86 -5.73 -5.03
N ASP A 20 -6.07 -6.65 -4.48
CA ASP A 20 -4.64 -6.73 -4.75
C ASP A 20 -4.40 -7.40 -6.10
N GLY A 21 -3.70 -6.72 -7.00
CA GLY A 21 -3.35 -7.18 -8.33
C GLY A 21 -1.90 -7.59 -8.41
N VAL A 22 -1.64 -8.89 -8.27
CA VAL A 22 -0.29 -9.48 -8.40
C VAL A 22 -0.16 -10.02 -9.81
N PHE A 23 0.51 -9.27 -10.69
CA PHE A 23 0.57 -9.57 -12.13
C PHE A 23 1.99 -9.84 -12.65
N SER A 24 3.03 -9.59 -11.84
CA SER A 24 4.43 -9.85 -12.22
C SER A 24 4.84 -11.32 -12.14
N HIS A 25 4.11 -12.14 -11.38
CA HIS A 25 4.42 -13.54 -11.18
C HIS A 25 3.17 -14.36 -10.87
N THR A 26 3.30 -15.67 -10.92
CA THR A 26 2.26 -16.61 -10.46
C THR A 26 2.82 -17.54 -9.40
N GLY A 27 1.97 -18.30 -8.72
CA GLY A 27 2.44 -19.40 -7.87
C GLY A 27 2.98 -20.56 -8.73
N ALA A 28 4.09 -21.17 -8.33
CA ALA A 28 4.61 -22.37 -9.00
C ALA A 28 3.62 -23.53 -8.96
N ASP A 29 2.69 -23.52 -8.03
CA ASP A 29 1.60 -24.50 -7.90
C ASP A 29 0.30 -24.05 -8.60
N SER A 30 0.29 -22.92 -9.28
CA SER A 30 -0.87 -22.46 -10.07
C SER A 30 -1.18 -23.40 -11.23
N ILE A 31 -2.41 -23.36 -11.74
CA ILE A 31 -2.81 -24.12 -12.93
C ILE A 31 -1.99 -23.74 -14.17
N TYR A 32 -1.51 -22.50 -14.24
CA TYR A 32 -0.73 -21.97 -15.36
C TYR A 32 0.67 -22.58 -15.40
N PHE A 33 1.36 -22.65 -14.28
CA PHE A 33 2.72 -23.17 -14.16
C PHE A 33 2.75 -24.65 -13.83
N ASN A 34 1.96 -25.10 -12.85
CA ASN A 34 1.73 -26.49 -12.43
C ASN A 34 3.03 -27.29 -12.16
N LYS A 35 4.02 -26.67 -11.47
CA LYS A 35 5.32 -27.30 -11.18
C LYS A 35 5.17 -28.66 -10.49
N PHE A 36 4.20 -28.79 -9.61
CA PHE A 36 4.00 -29.97 -8.75
C PHE A 36 3.00 -30.97 -9.30
N GLY A 37 2.46 -30.77 -10.50
CA GLY A 37 1.52 -31.72 -11.12
C GLY A 37 0.17 -31.84 -10.41
N ARG A 38 -0.29 -30.78 -9.77
CA ARG A 38 -1.56 -30.77 -9.02
C ARG A 38 -2.80 -30.73 -9.91
N TYR A 39 -2.64 -30.31 -11.15
CA TYR A 39 -3.74 -30.18 -12.10
C TYR A 39 -3.60 -31.19 -13.23
N PRO A 40 -4.70 -31.72 -13.75
CA PRO A 40 -4.67 -32.74 -14.83
C PRO A 40 -4.19 -32.17 -16.17
N THR A 41 -4.39 -30.87 -16.41
CA THR A 41 -3.90 -30.20 -17.61
C THR A 41 -2.45 -29.77 -17.40
N PRO A 42 -1.53 -30.09 -18.33
CA PRO A 42 -0.14 -29.69 -18.20
C PRO A 42 0.01 -28.16 -18.19
N GLY A 43 0.65 -27.63 -17.13
CA GLY A 43 1.08 -26.23 -17.09
C GLY A 43 2.38 -25.99 -17.85
N ALA A 44 2.86 -24.76 -17.83
CA ALA A 44 4.08 -24.32 -18.53
C ALA A 44 5.32 -25.13 -18.13
N TYR A 45 5.47 -25.45 -16.86
CA TYR A 45 6.62 -26.24 -16.34
C TYR A 45 6.65 -27.67 -16.86
N GLN A 46 5.49 -28.23 -17.21
CA GLN A 46 5.39 -29.62 -17.60
C GLN A 46 5.51 -29.84 -19.10
N SER A 47 5.14 -28.86 -19.91
CA SER A 47 5.10 -29.02 -21.36
C SER A 47 5.25 -27.70 -22.11
N GLU A 48 6.14 -27.67 -23.08
CA GLU A 48 6.26 -26.59 -24.07
C GLU A 48 5.01 -26.40 -24.93
N LYS A 49 4.15 -27.43 -24.99
CA LYS A 49 2.85 -27.36 -25.67
C LYS A 49 1.72 -26.80 -24.80
N SER A 50 2.00 -26.46 -23.52
CA SER A 50 1.02 -25.78 -22.67
C SER A 50 0.64 -24.43 -23.29
N PRO A 51 -0.64 -24.03 -23.27
CA PRO A 51 -1.07 -22.71 -23.74
C PRO A 51 -0.45 -21.57 -22.90
N TYR A 52 0.10 -21.87 -21.75
CA TYR A 52 0.72 -20.92 -20.84
C TYR A 52 2.25 -20.89 -20.95
N TYR A 53 2.88 -21.75 -21.78
CA TYR A 53 4.33 -21.86 -21.85
C TYR A 53 5.00 -20.55 -22.21
N SER A 54 4.44 -19.81 -23.17
CA SER A 54 4.97 -18.53 -23.63
C SER A 54 4.81 -17.37 -22.62
N TRP A 55 4.12 -17.59 -21.52
CA TRP A 55 4.02 -16.60 -20.43
C TRP A 55 5.27 -16.52 -19.57
N TYR A 56 6.17 -17.52 -19.67
CA TYR A 56 7.33 -17.66 -18.80
C TYR A 56 8.62 -17.79 -19.61
N HIS A 57 9.72 -17.30 -19.02
CA HIS A 57 11.03 -17.48 -19.60
C HIS A 57 11.71 -18.72 -19.03
N PHE A 58 12.11 -19.65 -19.92
CA PHE A 58 12.83 -20.87 -19.57
C PHE A 58 14.23 -20.87 -20.19
N TRP A 59 15.24 -21.31 -19.43
CA TRP A 59 16.64 -21.46 -19.89
C TRP A 59 17.08 -22.92 -19.93
N GLY A 60 16.43 -23.75 -20.72
CA GLY A 60 16.77 -25.18 -20.78
C GLY A 60 16.53 -25.93 -19.47
N ASN A 61 16.60 -27.25 -19.49
CA ASN A 61 16.48 -28.13 -18.30
C ASN A 61 15.45 -27.74 -17.23
N LYS A 62 14.37 -27.07 -17.63
CA LYS A 62 13.32 -26.56 -16.72
C LYS A 62 13.78 -25.49 -15.71
N GLU A 63 14.89 -24.82 -15.97
CA GLU A 63 15.23 -23.59 -15.28
C GLU A 63 14.38 -22.45 -15.83
N TYR A 64 13.90 -21.57 -14.95
CA TYR A 64 12.96 -20.51 -15.32
C TYR A 64 13.22 -19.25 -14.49
N GLU A 65 12.79 -18.13 -15.03
CA GLU A 65 12.81 -16.86 -14.34
C GLU A 65 11.82 -16.87 -13.17
N SER A 66 12.30 -16.40 -12.00
CA SER A 66 11.46 -16.30 -10.81
C SER A 66 11.70 -14.96 -10.12
N TRP A 67 10.65 -14.46 -9.48
CA TRP A 67 10.67 -13.19 -8.79
C TRP A 67 11.73 -13.21 -7.67
N TRP A 68 12.75 -12.37 -7.84
CA TRP A 68 13.92 -12.27 -6.93
C TRP A 68 14.60 -13.62 -6.62
N GLY A 69 14.55 -14.56 -7.55
CA GLY A 69 15.15 -15.88 -7.38
C GLY A 69 14.35 -16.83 -6.48
N ILE A 70 13.11 -16.47 -6.13
CA ILE A 70 12.20 -17.32 -5.33
C ILE A 70 11.53 -18.31 -6.26
N ASP A 71 11.95 -19.57 -6.21
CA ASP A 71 11.54 -20.63 -7.15
C ASP A 71 10.05 -21.02 -7.08
N THR A 72 9.35 -20.58 -6.05
CA THR A 72 7.90 -20.75 -5.92
C THR A 72 7.09 -19.64 -6.59
N LEU A 73 7.75 -18.61 -7.11
CA LEU A 73 7.14 -17.43 -7.73
C LEU A 73 7.70 -17.21 -9.15
N PRO A 74 7.33 -18.05 -10.16
CA PRO A 74 7.76 -17.87 -11.54
C PRO A 74 7.26 -16.55 -12.11
N ASN A 75 8.18 -15.74 -12.65
CA ASN A 75 7.86 -14.50 -13.36
C ASN A 75 7.09 -14.78 -14.63
N VAL A 76 6.21 -13.86 -14.98
CA VAL A 76 5.52 -13.85 -16.27
C VAL A 76 6.08 -12.74 -17.17
N ASP A 77 5.95 -12.90 -18.47
CA ASP A 77 6.11 -11.82 -19.44
C ASP A 77 4.77 -11.09 -19.58
N GLU A 78 4.62 -9.97 -18.88
CA GLU A 78 3.38 -9.20 -18.83
C GLU A 78 3.01 -8.64 -20.21
N ASN A 79 4.00 -8.40 -21.07
CA ASN A 79 3.80 -7.95 -22.45
C ASN A 79 3.48 -9.10 -23.43
N ASN A 80 3.48 -10.35 -22.95
CA ASN A 80 3.01 -11.46 -23.79
C ASN A 80 1.55 -11.24 -24.17
N PRO A 81 1.21 -11.21 -25.48
CA PRO A 81 -0.14 -10.84 -25.93
C PRO A 81 -1.25 -11.72 -25.36
N SER A 82 -0.99 -13.02 -25.13
CA SER A 82 -1.98 -13.91 -24.55
C SER A 82 -2.15 -13.70 -23.05
N TYR A 83 -1.07 -13.33 -22.32
CA TYR A 83 -1.14 -12.96 -20.92
C TYR A 83 -1.85 -11.62 -20.73
N THR A 84 -1.42 -10.58 -21.47
CA THR A 84 -2.08 -9.26 -21.44
C THR A 84 -3.57 -9.38 -21.75
N LYS A 85 -3.94 -10.18 -22.77
CA LYS A 85 -5.35 -10.44 -23.09
C LYS A 85 -6.08 -11.17 -21.96
N TYR A 86 -5.43 -12.12 -21.30
CA TYR A 86 -6.03 -12.84 -20.18
C TYR A 86 -6.30 -11.94 -18.98
N ILE A 87 -5.39 -10.98 -18.71
CA ILE A 87 -5.57 -10.04 -17.59
C ILE A 87 -6.48 -8.87 -17.98
N CYS A 88 -6.15 -8.15 -19.08
CA CYS A 88 -6.73 -6.86 -19.45
C CYS A 88 -7.76 -6.94 -20.58
N GLY A 89 -7.96 -8.10 -21.21
CA GLY A 89 -8.92 -8.25 -22.30
C GLY A 89 -10.37 -8.23 -21.86
N ASP A 90 -11.27 -8.07 -22.81
CA ASP A 90 -12.71 -8.22 -22.59
C ASP A 90 -12.98 -9.62 -21.98
N ASP A 91 -13.77 -9.68 -20.91
CA ASP A 91 -13.98 -10.88 -20.09
C ASP A 91 -12.70 -11.42 -19.41
N GLY A 92 -11.63 -10.64 -19.34
CA GLY A 92 -10.40 -10.97 -18.64
C GLY A 92 -10.52 -10.91 -17.12
N VAL A 93 -9.40 -11.12 -16.43
CA VAL A 93 -9.36 -11.15 -14.96
C VAL A 93 -9.86 -9.83 -14.36
N LEU A 94 -9.43 -8.69 -14.91
CA LEU A 94 -9.84 -7.38 -14.41
C LEU A 94 -11.35 -7.16 -14.56
N ASP A 95 -11.88 -7.37 -15.76
CA ASP A 95 -13.31 -7.23 -16.06
C ASP A 95 -14.17 -8.14 -15.18
N TYR A 96 -13.73 -9.39 -14.99
CA TYR A 96 -14.46 -10.34 -14.17
C TYR A 96 -14.65 -9.84 -12.73
N TRP A 97 -13.58 -9.41 -12.06
CA TRP A 97 -13.69 -8.97 -10.67
C TRP A 97 -14.37 -7.61 -10.53
N LEU A 98 -14.16 -6.69 -11.48
CA LEU A 98 -14.90 -5.42 -11.52
C LEU A 98 -16.40 -5.66 -11.70
N SER A 99 -16.82 -6.61 -12.55
CA SER A 99 -18.23 -6.99 -12.74
C SER A 99 -18.86 -7.59 -11.49
N LEU A 100 -18.06 -8.15 -10.58
CA LEU A 100 -18.54 -8.65 -9.29
C LEU A 100 -18.64 -7.56 -8.21
N GLY A 101 -18.13 -6.35 -8.47
CA GLY A 101 -18.27 -5.19 -7.59
C GLY A 101 -16.98 -4.65 -6.99
N ALA A 102 -15.80 -5.12 -7.43
CA ALA A 102 -14.54 -4.51 -7.05
C ALA A 102 -14.51 -3.03 -7.47
N ALA A 103 -13.92 -2.17 -6.64
CA ALA A 103 -13.83 -0.74 -6.87
C ALA A 103 -12.50 -0.31 -7.51
N GLY A 104 -11.61 -1.22 -7.77
CA GLY A 104 -10.30 -0.97 -8.36
C GLY A 104 -9.26 -1.97 -7.90
N TYR A 105 -8.01 -1.64 -8.15
CA TYR A 105 -6.86 -2.50 -7.86
C TYR A 105 -5.74 -1.73 -7.15
N ARG A 106 -5.11 -2.37 -6.19
CA ARG A 106 -3.76 -2.06 -5.73
C ARG A 106 -2.81 -2.99 -6.47
N LEU A 107 -1.79 -2.46 -7.11
CA LEU A 107 -0.83 -3.23 -7.90
C LEU A 107 0.40 -3.55 -7.07
N ASP A 108 0.64 -4.83 -6.88
CA ASP A 108 1.83 -5.37 -6.25
C ASP A 108 3.05 -5.05 -7.10
N VAL A 109 4.14 -4.62 -6.43
CA VAL A 109 5.43 -4.28 -7.05
C VAL A 109 5.29 -3.59 -8.42
N ALA A 110 4.68 -2.41 -8.46
CA ALA A 110 4.42 -1.70 -9.72
C ALA A 110 5.69 -1.46 -10.55
N ASP A 111 6.87 -1.43 -9.93
CA ASP A 111 8.15 -1.31 -10.61
C ASP A 111 8.51 -2.52 -11.50
N GLU A 112 7.97 -3.69 -11.20
CA GLU A 112 8.15 -4.90 -12.00
C GLU A 112 7.24 -4.91 -13.25
N LEU A 113 6.16 -4.12 -13.25
CA LEU A 113 5.21 -4.09 -14.35
C LEU A 113 5.68 -3.13 -15.46
N PRO A 114 5.81 -3.58 -16.73
CA PRO A 114 6.17 -2.71 -17.84
C PRO A 114 5.14 -1.60 -18.07
N ASP A 115 5.60 -0.45 -18.58
CA ASP A 115 4.72 0.69 -18.86
C ASP A 115 3.56 0.34 -19.80
N GLU A 116 3.82 -0.45 -20.83
CA GLU A 116 2.78 -0.88 -21.78
C GLU A 116 1.71 -1.74 -21.11
N PHE A 117 2.10 -2.61 -20.17
CA PHE A 117 1.15 -3.39 -19.39
C PHE A 117 0.31 -2.50 -18.46
N LEU A 118 0.92 -1.52 -17.79
CA LEU A 118 0.22 -0.56 -16.94
C LEU A 118 -0.78 0.30 -17.73
N ASP A 119 -0.43 0.72 -18.97
CA ASP A 119 -1.33 1.45 -19.87
C ASP A 119 -2.56 0.60 -20.21
N ASN A 120 -2.35 -0.65 -20.60
CA ASN A 120 -3.42 -1.60 -20.93
C ASN A 120 -4.31 -1.88 -19.71
N LEU A 121 -3.71 -2.06 -18.54
CA LEU A 121 -4.42 -2.29 -17.29
C LEU A 121 -5.33 -1.09 -16.95
N ARG A 122 -4.75 0.13 -16.95
CA ARG A 122 -5.53 1.34 -16.70
C ARG A 122 -6.67 1.49 -17.71
N ALA A 123 -6.38 1.33 -19.00
CA ALA A 123 -7.39 1.46 -20.03
C ALA A 123 -8.56 0.49 -19.80
N CYS A 124 -8.28 -0.76 -19.41
CA CYS A 124 -9.30 -1.75 -19.07
C CYS A 124 -10.14 -1.29 -17.85
N VAL A 125 -9.48 -0.90 -16.76
CA VAL A 125 -10.17 -0.49 -15.52
C VAL A 125 -11.04 0.74 -15.77
N LYS A 126 -10.53 1.76 -16.45
CA LYS A 126 -11.26 3.00 -16.73
C LYS A 126 -12.35 2.84 -17.79
N LYS A 127 -12.19 1.93 -18.75
CA LYS A 127 -13.25 1.54 -19.69
C LYS A 127 -14.46 0.96 -18.95
N PHE A 128 -14.22 0.21 -17.88
CA PHE A 128 -15.28 -0.36 -17.07
C PHE A 128 -16.06 0.73 -16.29
N ASP A 129 -15.33 1.62 -15.61
CA ASP A 129 -15.86 2.76 -14.86
C ASP A 129 -14.71 3.73 -14.53
N GLU A 130 -14.83 5.00 -14.89
CA GLU A 130 -13.82 6.03 -14.67
C GLU A 130 -13.49 6.27 -13.19
N GLU A 131 -14.46 6.01 -12.30
CA GLU A 131 -14.30 6.15 -10.84
C GLU A 131 -13.51 5.00 -10.19
N LYS A 132 -13.23 3.92 -10.91
CA LYS A 132 -12.41 2.82 -10.39
C LYS A 132 -10.97 3.27 -10.20
N ILE A 133 -10.37 2.93 -9.06
CA ILE A 133 -9.04 3.40 -8.70
C ILE A 133 -7.95 2.37 -9.04
N VAL A 134 -6.79 2.87 -9.47
CA VAL A 134 -5.57 2.09 -9.65
C VAL A 134 -4.48 2.68 -8.76
N ILE A 135 -4.07 1.93 -7.73
CA ILE A 135 -3.03 2.32 -6.76
C ILE A 135 -1.79 1.45 -7.01
N GLY A 136 -0.62 2.05 -7.14
CA GLY A 136 0.63 1.30 -7.30
C GLY A 136 1.42 1.18 -6.00
N GLU A 137 2.06 0.03 -5.80
CA GLU A 137 3.11 -0.08 -4.81
C GLU A 137 4.41 0.46 -5.40
N VAL A 138 4.82 1.63 -4.93
CA VAL A 138 6.09 2.28 -5.27
C VAL A 138 6.71 2.78 -3.97
N TRP A 139 7.95 2.36 -3.69
CA TRP A 139 8.56 2.62 -2.38
C TRP A 139 9.23 3.98 -2.27
N GLU A 140 9.63 4.58 -3.40
CA GLU A 140 10.29 5.87 -3.45
C GLU A 140 9.38 6.94 -4.07
N ASP A 141 9.96 8.09 -4.40
CA ASP A 141 9.28 9.15 -5.14
C ASP A 141 8.88 8.66 -6.55
N ALA A 142 7.58 8.47 -6.77
CA ALA A 142 7.03 7.94 -8.00
C ALA A 142 7.10 8.89 -9.20
N SER A 143 7.37 10.20 -8.98
CA SER A 143 7.43 11.19 -10.04
C SER A 143 8.73 11.14 -10.85
N ASN A 144 9.81 10.64 -10.25
CA ASN A 144 11.14 10.58 -10.85
C ASN A 144 11.77 9.19 -10.82
N LYS A 145 10.97 8.18 -10.54
CA LYS A 145 11.41 6.79 -10.43
C LYS A 145 12.02 6.30 -11.73
N GLU A 146 13.16 5.63 -11.60
CA GLU A 146 13.76 4.80 -12.64
C GLU A 146 13.77 3.35 -12.16
N ALA A 147 13.21 2.45 -12.94
CA ALA A 147 13.21 1.03 -12.69
C ALA A 147 13.60 0.29 -13.96
N TYR A 148 14.53 -0.68 -13.85
CA TYR A 148 15.04 -1.48 -14.96
C TYR A 148 15.59 -0.63 -16.13
N GLY A 149 16.20 0.54 -15.82
CA GLY A 149 16.76 1.46 -16.82
C GLY A 149 15.70 2.27 -17.59
N VAL A 150 14.44 2.24 -17.16
CA VAL A 150 13.33 3.00 -17.74
C VAL A 150 12.87 4.05 -16.75
N LYS A 151 12.80 5.32 -17.17
CA LYS A 151 12.17 6.37 -16.39
C LYS A 151 10.66 6.17 -16.41
N ARG A 152 10.10 5.91 -15.24
CA ARG A 152 8.68 5.58 -15.10
C ARG A 152 7.80 6.83 -15.21
N ARG A 153 6.58 6.66 -15.70
CA ARG A 153 5.61 7.73 -15.94
C ARG A 153 4.29 7.51 -15.19
N TYR A 154 4.39 6.90 -14.03
CA TYR A 154 3.26 6.49 -13.19
C TYR A 154 2.17 7.54 -12.99
N LEU A 155 2.57 8.82 -12.79
CA LEU A 155 1.68 9.89 -12.36
C LEU A 155 1.34 10.89 -13.48
N LEU A 156 1.56 10.53 -14.77
CA LEU A 156 1.26 11.41 -15.90
C LEU A 156 -0.18 11.33 -16.40
N GLY A 157 -1.03 10.51 -15.75
CA GLY A 157 -2.46 10.41 -16.05
C GLY A 157 -2.86 9.10 -16.76
N ASP A 158 -1.90 8.34 -17.30
CA ASP A 158 -2.16 7.16 -18.14
C ASP A 158 -1.94 5.82 -17.42
N GLN A 159 -1.47 5.81 -16.17
CA GLN A 159 -1.14 4.58 -15.45
C GLN A 159 -1.79 4.50 -14.06
N LEU A 160 -1.29 5.23 -13.07
CA LEU A 160 -1.76 5.15 -11.69
C LEU A 160 -2.56 6.40 -11.31
N ASP A 161 -3.62 6.21 -10.52
CA ASP A 161 -4.33 7.32 -9.87
C ASP A 161 -3.60 7.73 -8.58
N SER A 162 -3.00 6.75 -7.91
CA SER A 162 -2.36 6.91 -6.60
C SER A 162 -1.23 5.92 -6.41
N VAL A 163 -0.42 6.15 -5.39
CA VAL A 163 0.61 5.21 -4.93
C VAL A 163 0.53 5.02 -3.42
N MET A 164 1.05 3.89 -2.96
CA MET A 164 1.35 3.67 -1.54
C MET A 164 2.44 4.66 -1.11
N ASN A 165 2.13 5.53 -0.14
CA ASN A 165 2.97 6.67 0.20
C ASN A 165 4.06 6.31 1.21
N TYR A 166 5.00 5.47 0.81
CA TYR A 166 6.19 5.14 1.59
C TYR A 166 7.03 6.38 1.97
N PRO A 167 7.23 7.38 1.08
CA PRO A 167 7.96 8.60 1.45
C PRO A 167 7.38 9.32 2.68
N PHE A 168 6.05 9.46 2.78
CA PHE A 168 5.42 10.06 3.98
C PHE A 168 5.58 9.17 5.20
N ARG A 169 5.41 7.86 5.05
CA ARG A 169 5.64 6.92 6.15
C ARG A 169 7.04 7.09 6.72
N GLU A 170 8.07 7.09 5.87
CA GLU A 170 9.46 7.24 6.31
C GLU A 170 9.70 8.60 7.01
N ALA A 171 9.14 9.68 6.47
CA ALA A 171 9.22 10.99 7.09
C ALA A 171 8.52 11.02 8.47
N ILE A 172 7.33 10.45 8.59
CA ILE A 172 6.56 10.35 9.85
C ILE A 172 7.35 9.55 10.89
N ILE A 173 7.81 8.35 10.53
CA ILE A 173 8.56 7.48 11.45
C ILE A 173 9.85 8.16 11.92
N ALA A 174 10.61 8.74 11.00
CA ALA A 174 11.86 9.42 11.33
C ALA A 174 11.62 10.64 12.25
N TYR A 175 10.63 11.46 11.93
CA TYR A 175 10.25 12.61 12.77
C TYR A 175 9.85 12.15 14.18
N MET A 176 8.94 11.20 14.29
CA MET A 176 8.50 10.69 15.61
C MET A 176 9.64 10.05 16.42
N LYS A 177 10.70 9.59 15.75
CA LYS A 177 11.91 9.05 16.39
C LYS A 177 13.02 10.07 16.65
N GLY A 178 12.78 11.37 16.42
CA GLY A 178 13.71 12.43 16.80
C GLY A 178 14.38 13.19 15.66
N GLU A 179 14.06 12.90 14.38
CA GLU A 179 14.56 13.70 13.26
C GLU A 179 14.06 15.16 13.34
N ALA A 180 14.84 16.11 12.82
CA ALA A 180 14.51 17.53 12.87
C ALA A 180 13.19 17.84 12.13
N ALA A 181 12.38 18.75 12.68
CA ALA A 181 11.13 19.20 12.08
C ALA A 181 11.31 19.80 10.68
N THR A 182 12.45 20.46 10.44
CA THR A 182 12.79 21.01 9.11
C THR A 182 13.04 19.90 8.07
N THR A 183 13.72 18.81 8.45
CA THR A 183 13.91 17.66 7.56
C THR A 183 12.58 16.97 7.26
N PHE A 184 11.72 16.82 8.27
CA PHE A 184 10.36 16.30 8.07
C PHE A 184 9.59 17.15 7.05
N ARG A 185 9.57 18.51 7.24
CA ARG A 185 8.96 19.44 6.29
C ARG A 185 9.49 19.23 4.87
N ASP A 186 10.81 19.20 4.70
CA ASP A 186 11.43 19.12 3.39
C ASP A 186 11.07 17.83 2.65
N ARG A 187 10.98 16.72 3.35
CA ARG A 187 10.52 15.44 2.79
C ARG A 187 9.05 15.50 2.38
N ILE A 188 8.17 16.05 3.23
CA ILE A 188 6.74 16.18 2.92
C ILE A 188 6.54 17.12 1.73
N MET A 189 7.17 18.31 1.76
CA MET A 189 7.04 19.29 0.69
C MET A 189 7.61 18.77 -0.62
N GLY A 190 8.71 18.03 -0.61
CA GLY A 190 9.28 17.44 -1.83
C GLY A 190 8.27 16.57 -2.59
N ILE A 191 7.50 15.76 -1.90
CA ILE A 191 6.43 14.95 -2.53
C ILE A 191 5.27 15.84 -2.99
N LEU A 192 4.84 16.81 -2.17
CA LEU A 192 3.72 17.69 -2.54
C LEU A 192 4.03 18.57 -3.75
N GLU A 193 5.29 18.96 -3.93
CA GLU A 193 5.76 19.75 -5.08
C GLU A 193 5.96 18.88 -6.35
N ASN A 194 6.33 17.61 -6.17
CA ASN A 194 6.62 16.71 -7.28
C ASN A 194 5.37 16.03 -7.86
N TYR A 195 4.32 15.86 -7.07
CA TYR A 195 3.14 15.09 -7.48
C TYR A 195 2.00 16.00 -7.97
N PRO A 196 1.25 15.59 -9.01
CA PRO A 196 0.01 16.27 -9.38
C PRO A 196 -0.97 16.34 -8.19
N LYS A 197 -1.67 17.46 -8.05
CA LYS A 197 -2.64 17.67 -6.95
C LYS A 197 -3.68 16.54 -6.84
N CYS A 198 -4.19 16.07 -7.99
CA CYS A 198 -5.16 14.95 -8.01
C CYS A 198 -4.60 13.67 -7.43
N THR A 199 -3.30 13.38 -7.61
CA THR A 199 -2.62 12.25 -6.98
C THR A 199 -2.38 12.51 -5.50
N VAL A 200 -1.93 13.72 -5.14
CA VAL A 200 -1.70 14.12 -3.74
C VAL A 200 -2.96 13.90 -2.89
N ASP A 201 -4.13 14.26 -3.41
CA ASP A 201 -5.40 14.16 -2.67
C ASP A 201 -5.82 12.71 -2.37
N VAL A 202 -5.33 11.78 -3.15
CA VAL A 202 -5.66 10.34 -3.03
C VAL A 202 -4.45 9.46 -2.66
N LEU A 203 -3.31 10.06 -2.26
CA LEU A 203 -2.15 9.29 -1.77
C LEU A 203 -2.54 8.37 -0.63
N MET A 204 -2.13 7.11 -0.70
CA MET A 204 -2.39 6.13 0.34
C MET A 204 -1.40 6.30 1.50
N ASN A 205 -1.76 7.07 2.53
CA ASN A 205 -0.93 7.35 3.70
C ASN A 205 -1.07 6.25 4.77
N PHE A 206 0.03 5.66 5.17
CA PHE A 206 0.06 4.60 6.18
C PHE A 206 1.30 4.72 7.09
N VAL A 207 1.30 4.02 8.20
CA VAL A 207 2.46 3.90 9.12
C VAL A 207 2.95 2.47 9.24
N SER A 208 2.11 1.49 8.94
CA SER A 208 2.44 0.06 8.86
C SER A 208 1.86 -0.56 7.58
N THR A 209 2.50 -1.63 7.11
CA THR A 209 2.00 -2.51 6.04
C THR A 209 2.33 -3.96 6.35
N HIS A 210 1.91 -4.86 5.46
CA HIS A 210 2.23 -6.28 5.55
C HIS A 210 3.70 -6.62 5.24
N ASP A 211 4.50 -5.66 4.71
CA ASP A 211 5.90 -5.88 4.31
C ASP A 211 6.91 -5.39 5.36
N ILE A 212 6.45 -4.61 6.33
CA ILE A 212 7.30 -3.98 7.33
C ILE A 212 6.79 -4.27 8.74
N GLU A 213 7.64 -4.05 9.74
CA GLU A 213 7.22 -4.17 11.13
C GLU A 213 6.12 -3.15 11.46
N ARG A 214 5.22 -3.54 12.38
CA ARG A 214 4.17 -2.64 12.85
C ARG A 214 4.74 -1.40 13.53
N ALA A 215 4.10 -0.26 13.31
CA ALA A 215 4.60 1.02 13.80
C ALA A 215 4.74 1.03 15.33
N ILE A 216 3.86 0.37 16.08
CA ILE A 216 3.97 0.26 17.54
C ILE A 216 5.28 -0.43 17.96
N ASN A 217 5.70 -1.49 17.24
CA ASN A 217 6.97 -2.17 17.46
C ASN A 217 8.16 -1.28 17.05
N ARG A 218 8.04 -0.59 15.91
CA ARG A 218 9.07 0.33 15.41
C ARG A 218 9.35 1.47 16.37
N PHE A 219 8.33 1.95 17.07
CA PHE A 219 8.44 3.04 18.04
C PHE A 219 8.83 2.56 19.43
N GLY A 220 8.24 1.48 19.90
CA GLY A 220 8.40 1.01 21.27
C GLY A 220 9.59 0.10 21.48
N GLY A 221 9.90 -0.75 20.51
CA GLY A 221 10.94 -1.76 20.62
C GLY A 221 12.30 -1.33 20.11
N GLN A 222 13.23 -2.27 20.18
CA GLN A 222 14.54 -2.11 19.56
C GLN A 222 14.47 -2.43 18.04
N PRO A 223 15.42 -1.91 17.22
CA PRO A 223 15.50 -2.28 15.80
C PRO A 223 15.59 -3.80 15.61
N CYS A 224 14.91 -4.32 14.59
CA CYS A 224 14.86 -5.76 14.30
C CYS A 224 15.60 -6.16 13.01
N ASP A 225 16.30 -5.22 12.36
CA ASP A 225 16.97 -5.45 11.07
C ASP A 225 18.07 -6.54 11.13
N ASP A 226 18.73 -6.64 12.27
CA ASP A 226 19.80 -7.62 12.56
C ASP A 226 19.31 -8.84 13.35
N LYS A 227 18.03 -8.95 13.63
CA LYS A 227 17.47 -10.02 14.46
C LYS A 227 17.05 -11.24 13.64
N SER A 228 17.22 -12.42 14.25
CA SER A 228 16.74 -13.66 13.63
C SER A 228 15.22 -13.78 13.63
N LYS A 229 14.70 -14.64 12.76
CA LYS A 229 13.27 -14.98 12.76
C LYS A 229 12.81 -15.60 14.10
N ASP A 230 13.65 -16.41 14.74
CA ASP A 230 13.33 -17.00 16.05
C ASP A 230 13.22 -15.93 17.12
N TRP A 231 14.09 -14.92 17.08
CA TRP A 231 13.98 -13.76 17.97
C TRP A 231 12.66 -13.02 17.72
N MET A 232 12.32 -12.69 16.48
CA MET A 232 11.06 -12.01 16.13
C MET A 232 9.82 -12.81 16.51
N ALA A 233 9.89 -14.15 16.42
CA ALA A 233 8.79 -15.03 16.79
C ALA A 233 8.50 -15.04 18.30
N SER A 234 9.54 -14.88 19.12
CA SER A 234 9.48 -15.04 20.58
C SER A 234 9.48 -13.72 21.36
N ASN A 235 9.75 -12.60 20.69
CA ASN A 235 9.83 -11.30 21.36
C ASN A 235 8.55 -10.47 21.15
N GLU A 236 7.99 -10.05 22.25
CA GLU A 236 6.94 -9.02 22.32
C GLU A 236 7.48 -7.80 23.06
N LEU A 237 6.84 -6.67 22.88
CA LEU A 237 7.18 -5.46 23.63
C LEU A 237 6.89 -5.66 25.13
N SER A 238 7.79 -5.19 25.99
CA SER A 238 7.46 -5.06 27.40
C SER A 238 6.32 -4.05 27.61
N PRO A 239 5.63 -4.05 28.75
CA PRO A 239 4.61 -3.05 29.03
C PRO A 239 5.09 -1.61 28.84
N GLU A 240 6.30 -1.28 29.26
CA GLU A 240 6.90 0.06 29.12
C GLU A 240 7.22 0.38 27.64
N GLU A 241 7.71 -0.59 26.89
CA GLU A 241 7.95 -0.46 25.46
C GLU A 241 6.62 -0.28 24.70
N TYR A 242 5.59 -1.03 25.08
CA TYR A 242 4.26 -0.92 24.49
C TYR A 242 3.67 0.49 24.71
N GLU A 243 3.68 1.00 25.93
CA GLU A 243 3.14 2.34 26.23
C GLU A 243 3.92 3.45 25.52
N ARG A 244 5.25 3.33 25.44
CA ARG A 244 6.07 4.24 24.62
C ARG A 244 5.69 4.15 23.13
N GLY A 245 5.59 2.94 22.60
CA GLY A 245 5.20 2.68 21.23
C GLY A 245 3.82 3.24 20.91
N LYS A 246 2.85 3.01 21.78
CA LYS A 246 1.48 3.51 21.69
C LYS A 246 1.42 5.05 21.69
N THR A 247 2.18 5.70 22.54
CA THR A 247 2.24 7.18 22.61
C THR A 247 2.76 7.76 21.28
N LEU A 248 3.85 7.21 20.75
CA LEU A 248 4.40 7.67 19.48
C LEU A 248 3.51 7.29 18.28
N LEU A 249 2.85 6.13 18.33
CA LEU A 249 1.88 5.71 17.31
C LEU A 249 0.70 6.69 17.23
N LYS A 250 0.17 7.16 18.35
CA LYS A 250 -0.88 8.19 18.37
C LYS A 250 -0.44 9.46 17.66
N GLY A 251 0.79 9.94 17.91
CA GLY A 251 1.34 11.09 17.18
C GLY A 251 1.51 10.84 15.69
N ALA A 252 2.00 9.65 15.31
CA ALA A 252 2.13 9.25 13.92
C ALA A 252 0.77 9.18 13.22
N MET A 253 -0.26 8.68 13.90
CA MET A 253 -1.63 8.65 13.37
C MET A 253 -2.19 10.05 13.12
N VAL A 254 -1.88 11.06 13.95
CA VAL A 254 -2.26 12.45 13.66
C VAL A 254 -1.70 12.90 12.31
N LEU A 255 -0.42 12.64 12.07
CA LEU A 255 0.21 12.97 10.78
C LEU A 255 -0.39 12.16 9.63
N GLN A 256 -0.59 10.85 9.81
CA GLN A 256 -1.23 9.98 8.82
C GLN A 256 -2.64 10.46 8.41
N PHE A 257 -3.43 10.92 9.37
CA PHE A 257 -4.82 11.32 9.13
C PHE A 257 -4.97 12.72 8.56
N PHE A 258 -4.05 13.64 8.86
CA PHE A 258 -4.26 15.06 8.56
C PHE A 258 -3.28 15.64 7.52
N LEU A 259 -2.18 14.96 7.18
CA LEU A 259 -1.40 15.29 5.99
C LEU A 259 -2.26 15.08 4.72
N PRO A 260 -1.91 15.75 3.58
CA PRO A 260 -2.56 15.48 2.29
C PRO A 260 -2.53 14.01 1.92
N GLY A 261 -3.63 13.49 1.35
CA GLY A 261 -3.82 12.08 1.01
C GLY A 261 -4.92 11.44 1.85
N VAL A 262 -5.04 10.11 1.78
CA VAL A 262 -6.06 9.30 2.43
C VAL A 262 -5.42 8.38 3.46
N PRO A 263 -5.83 8.40 4.74
CA PRO A 263 -5.28 7.52 5.75
C PRO A 263 -5.69 6.07 5.44
N SER A 264 -4.70 5.19 5.41
CA SER A 264 -4.85 3.75 5.26
C SER A 264 -4.35 3.05 6.51
N ILE A 265 -5.24 2.42 7.25
CA ILE A 265 -4.90 1.71 8.48
C ILE A 265 -4.56 0.27 8.12
N TYR A 266 -3.33 -0.16 8.44
CA TYR A 266 -3.03 -1.58 8.43
C TYR A 266 -3.80 -2.24 9.57
N TYR A 267 -4.62 -3.26 9.25
CA TYR A 267 -5.52 -3.87 10.23
C TYR A 267 -4.79 -4.20 11.54
N GLY A 268 -5.41 -3.86 12.65
CA GLY A 268 -4.88 -4.11 13.98
C GLY A 268 -3.99 -3.00 14.55
N ASP A 269 -3.49 -2.04 13.76
CA ASP A 269 -2.77 -0.89 14.31
C ASP A 269 -3.68 -0.08 15.24
N GLU A 270 -4.95 0.07 14.86
CA GLU A 270 -6.00 0.70 15.65
C GLU A 270 -6.33 -0.07 16.95
N ALA A 271 -5.95 -1.34 17.01
CA ALA A 271 -6.21 -2.25 18.15
C ALA A 271 -4.95 -2.56 18.96
N GLY A 272 -3.81 -1.93 18.66
CA GLY A 272 -2.55 -2.15 19.36
C GLY A 272 -1.87 -3.49 19.03
N LEU A 273 -2.21 -4.09 17.90
CA LEU A 273 -1.61 -5.35 17.47
C LEU A 273 -0.12 -5.18 17.22
N GLN A 274 0.69 -6.02 17.88
CA GLN A 274 2.13 -6.03 17.75
C GLN A 274 2.59 -6.97 16.63
N GLY A 275 3.74 -6.68 16.05
CA GLY A 275 4.39 -7.59 15.08
C GLY A 275 5.67 -7.02 14.50
N TRP A 276 6.69 -7.86 14.46
CA TRP A 276 7.96 -7.60 13.77
C TRP A 276 7.79 -7.81 12.27
N LYS A 277 8.87 -7.84 11.48
CA LYS A 277 8.81 -8.04 10.02
C LYS A 277 8.09 -9.34 9.64
N ASP A 278 7.69 -9.45 8.39
CA ASP A 278 7.02 -10.61 7.83
C ASP A 278 7.70 -11.95 8.24
N PRO A 279 6.92 -12.94 8.68
CA PRO A 279 5.45 -13.03 8.74
C PRO A 279 4.82 -12.55 10.06
N PHE A 280 5.61 -12.01 11.00
CA PHE A 280 5.16 -11.73 12.37
C PHE A 280 4.27 -10.49 12.48
N ASN A 281 4.27 -9.60 11.48
CA ASN A 281 3.34 -8.48 11.35
C ASN A 281 1.95 -8.90 10.84
N ARG A 282 1.77 -10.14 10.36
CA ARG A 282 0.53 -10.67 9.77
C ARG A 282 -0.27 -11.56 10.73
N ARG A 283 -0.22 -11.27 12.02
CA ARG A 283 -0.99 -11.98 13.06
C ARG A 283 -2.49 -11.77 12.85
N CYS A 284 -3.30 -12.70 13.35
CA CYS A 284 -4.76 -12.53 13.39
C CYS A 284 -5.14 -11.29 14.20
N TYR A 285 -6.27 -10.66 13.82
CA TYR A 285 -6.83 -9.54 14.59
C TYR A 285 -7.14 -9.99 16.02
N PRO A 286 -6.83 -9.17 17.06
CA PRO A 286 -6.92 -9.58 18.46
C PRO A 286 -8.36 -9.45 19.00
N TRP A 287 -9.30 -10.19 18.42
CA TRP A 287 -10.71 -10.15 18.81
C TRP A 287 -10.92 -10.37 20.31
N GLY A 288 -11.56 -9.40 20.96
CA GLY A 288 -11.82 -9.41 22.40
C GLY A 288 -10.62 -9.06 23.28
N GLN A 289 -9.50 -8.66 22.69
CA GLN A 289 -8.26 -8.24 23.36
C GLN A 289 -7.71 -6.94 22.76
N GLU A 290 -8.57 -6.17 22.10
CA GLU A 290 -8.20 -4.93 21.46
C GLU A 290 -7.82 -3.85 22.49
N ASP A 291 -6.82 -3.03 22.17
CA ASP A 291 -6.57 -1.78 22.89
C ASP A 291 -7.70 -0.79 22.56
N THR A 292 -8.70 -0.73 23.45
CA THR A 292 -9.90 0.09 23.25
C THR A 292 -9.59 1.59 23.22
N GLU A 293 -8.51 2.02 23.90
CA GLU A 293 -8.07 3.42 23.85
C GLU A 293 -7.58 3.81 22.45
N LEU A 294 -6.81 2.95 21.78
CA LEU A 294 -6.38 3.16 20.40
C LEU A 294 -7.56 3.14 19.42
N ILE A 295 -8.52 2.23 19.61
CA ILE A 295 -9.74 2.19 18.80
C ILE A 295 -10.50 3.52 18.91
N ASP A 296 -10.74 3.99 20.12
CA ASP A 296 -11.49 5.22 20.34
C ASP A 296 -10.73 6.45 19.82
N TYR A 297 -9.41 6.45 19.98
CA TYR A 297 -8.55 7.48 19.42
C TYR A 297 -8.63 7.52 17.89
N THR A 298 -8.50 6.37 17.24
CA THR A 298 -8.61 6.24 15.78
C THR A 298 -9.97 6.69 15.27
N ARG A 299 -11.06 6.32 15.95
CA ARG A 299 -12.43 6.79 15.64
C ARG A 299 -12.54 8.30 15.75
N GLN A 300 -11.90 8.90 16.74
CA GLN A 300 -11.89 10.36 16.92
C GLN A 300 -11.17 11.05 15.76
N LEU A 301 -9.98 10.57 15.34
CA LEU A 301 -9.25 11.12 14.20
C LEU A 301 -10.08 11.00 12.90
N ALA A 302 -10.69 9.84 12.66
CA ALA A 302 -11.55 9.61 11.51
C ALA A 302 -12.79 10.53 11.50
N LYS A 303 -13.37 10.78 12.68
CA LYS A 303 -14.51 11.72 12.83
C LYS A 303 -14.07 13.14 12.50
N ILE A 304 -12.98 13.64 13.09
CA ILE A 304 -12.45 14.99 12.83
C ILE A 304 -12.17 15.17 11.34
N ARG A 305 -11.48 14.20 10.70
CA ARG A 305 -11.19 14.27 9.27
C ARG A 305 -12.47 14.38 8.42
N ARG A 306 -13.49 13.61 8.74
CA ARG A 306 -14.76 13.59 7.99
C ARG A 306 -15.57 14.90 8.17
N GLU A 307 -15.46 15.54 9.32
CA GLU A 307 -16.16 16.78 9.64
C GLU A 307 -15.52 18.03 9.01
N HIS A 308 -14.28 17.93 8.54
CA HIS A 308 -13.52 19.07 7.99
C HIS A 308 -13.06 18.78 6.53
N PRO A 309 -13.76 19.32 5.53
CA PRO A 309 -13.42 19.12 4.12
C PRO A 309 -11.97 19.47 3.74
N ALA A 310 -11.36 20.44 4.45
CA ALA A 310 -9.97 20.81 4.24
C ALA A 310 -8.98 19.64 4.34
N PHE A 311 -9.30 18.57 5.08
CA PHE A 311 -8.44 17.39 5.14
C PHE A 311 -8.54 16.49 3.90
N ALA A 312 -9.62 16.57 3.15
CA ALA A 312 -9.77 15.80 1.93
C ALA A 312 -9.00 16.43 0.76
N GLU A 313 -9.24 17.72 0.48
CA GLU A 313 -8.79 18.38 -0.75
C GLU A 313 -8.08 19.73 -0.50
N GLY A 314 -7.94 20.16 0.76
CA GLY A 314 -7.37 21.46 1.10
C GLY A 314 -5.87 21.56 0.82
N ALA A 315 -5.41 22.78 0.57
CA ALA A 315 -3.99 23.11 0.56
C ALA A 315 -3.34 22.90 1.94
N MET A 316 -2.03 22.85 1.97
CA MET A 316 -1.25 22.69 3.19
C MET A 316 -0.16 23.76 3.28
N GLU A 317 0.05 24.27 4.51
CA GLU A 317 1.14 25.19 4.81
C GLU A 317 1.70 24.88 6.21
N PHE A 318 3.03 24.78 6.32
CA PHE A 318 3.70 24.65 7.62
C PHE A 318 3.73 26.00 8.35
N LEU A 319 3.34 26.00 9.63
CA LEU A 319 3.24 27.18 10.48
C LEU A 319 4.31 27.21 11.58
N VAL A 320 4.64 26.05 12.13
CA VAL A 320 5.59 25.87 13.24
C VAL A 320 6.54 24.73 12.92
N LEU A 321 7.83 24.98 13.09
CA LEU A 321 8.91 23.99 12.87
C LEU A 321 9.95 24.18 13.98
N GLU A 322 9.65 23.64 15.16
CA GLU A 322 10.58 23.58 16.28
C GLU A 322 11.00 22.12 16.51
N ASP A 323 12.07 21.86 17.26
CA ASP A 323 12.65 20.51 17.38
C ASP A 323 11.62 19.42 17.70
N ASN A 324 10.72 19.71 18.66
CA ASN A 324 9.70 18.75 19.08
C ASN A 324 8.28 19.11 18.66
N VAL A 325 8.08 20.23 17.96
CA VAL A 325 6.77 20.72 17.58
C VAL A 325 6.69 20.96 16.09
N VAL A 326 5.74 20.29 15.46
CA VAL A 326 5.35 20.55 14.07
C VAL A 326 3.92 21.10 14.07
N GLY A 327 3.72 22.22 13.38
CA GLY A 327 2.41 22.80 13.15
C GLY A 327 2.18 23.06 11.67
N PHE A 328 0.99 22.71 11.19
CA PHE A 328 0.58 23.01 9.81
C PHE A 328 -0.91 23.32 9.71
N ALA A 329 -1.27 24.14 8.73
CA ALA A 329 -2.65 24.40 8.35
C ALA A 329 -3.07 23.53 7.16
N ARG A 330 -4.33 23.15 7.15
CA ARG A 330 -5.06 22.63 5.98
C ARG A 330 -6.22 23.59 5.71
N TYR A 331 -6.39 24.04 4.48
CA TYR A 331 -7.41 25.05 4.17
C TYR A 331 -7.89 25.01 2.72
N ILE A 332 -9.16 25.38 2.53
CA ILE A 332 -9.79 25.58 1.23
C ILE A 332 -10.20 27.07 1.14
N PRO A 333 -9.48 27.91 0.36
CA PRO A 333 -9.75 29.34 0.30
C PRO A 333 -11.18 29.68 -0.12
N GLU A 334 -11.73 28.89 -1.06
CA GLU A 334 -13.01 29.16 -1.72
C GLU A 334 -14.21 29.04 -0.77
N ASN A 335 -14.13 28.18 0.25
CA ASN A 335 -15.24 27.94 1.18
C ASN A 335 -14.93 28.27 2.65
N GLY A 336 -13.70 28.76 2.91
CA GLY A 336 -13.28 29.12 4.26
C GLY A 336 -13.01 27.95 5.21
N SER A 337 -13.10 26.70 4.73
CA SER A 337 -12.77 25.53 5.55
C SER A 337 -11.29 25.56 5.90
N SER A 338 -10.97 25.52 7.20
CA SER A 338 -9.58 25.51 7.66
C SER A 338 -9.43 24.76 8.98
N ALA A 339 -8.27 24.16 9.18
CA ALA A 339 -7.88 23.52 10.41
C ALA A 339 -6.38 23.71 10.64
N VAL A 340 -5.98 23.80 11.90
CA VAL A 340 -4.57 23.86 12.31
C VAL A 340 -4.27 22.63 13.13
N ILE A 341 -3.21 21.93 12.77
CA ILE A 341 -2.69 20.77 13.47
C ILE A 341 -1.41 21.16 14.16
N LEU A 342 -1.33 20.90 15.45
CA LEU A 342 -0.11 21.06 16.25
C LEU A 342 0.20 19.71 16.88
N LEU A 343 1.39 19.20 16.61
CA LEU A 343 1.90 17.96 17.19
C LEU A 343 3.16 18.28 17.98
N ASN A 344 3.13 18.01 19.29
CA ASN A 344 4.30 17.98 20.15
C ASN A 344 4.66 16.53 20.45
N ARG A 345 5.86 16.10 20.02
CA ARG A 345 6.40 14.76 20.30
C ARG A 345 7.28 14.71 21.53
N GLY A 346 7.60 15.87 22.11
CA GLY A 346 8.37 15.99 23.36
C GLY A 346 7.47 15.84 24.57
N GLY A 347 8.02 15.27 25.66
CA GLY A 347 7.35 15.17 26.95
C GLY A 347 7.43 16.49 27.72
#